data_02b613cb8cb9a7f0c055f7b7111767f2
#
_entry.id   02b613cb8cb9a7f0c055f7b7111767f2
#
_cell.length_a   1.000
_cell.length_b   1.000
_cell.length_c   1.000
_cell.angle_alpha   90.00
_cell.angle_beta   90.00
_cell.angle_gamma   90.00
#
_symmetry.space_group_name_H-M   'P 1'
#
loop_
_entity.id
_entity.type
_entity.pdbx_description
1 polymer ?
#
loop_
_entity_poly.entity_id
_entity_poly.type
_entity_poly.pdbx_seq_one_letter_code
_entity_poly.pdbx_strand_id
1 'polypeptide(L)'
;MYDREAVLIEFSKICGQLKIEYDLFRSLFDRGEPQTALLQSTAPYLFGDLYGIMRNNLFVGFCRVTDGAGSGQRLNLTSNFIVSLDWPSDVKARLEEVNARLLSFRKFVEPARSKRIAHLDLRAQMEEKGPLGNFPIGADERFFNDLEEFLTTAHQAVNGGPFLLSIGGASDTYQLIQALVKAKLFDQCDKCPELDRMNAVLDTEASI
;
A
#
# COMPACT_ATOMS: atom_id res chain seq x y z
N MET A 1 10.48 -29.75 5.66
CA MET A 1 10.80 -28.96 4.46
C MET A 1 9.51 -28.35 4.01
N TYR A 2 9.44 -27.03 3.83
CA TYR A 2 8.21 -26.38 3.35
C TYR A 2 8.01 -26.68 1.87
N ASP A 3 6.76 -26.92 1.47
CA ASP A 3 6.40 -27.00 0.05
C ASP A 3 6.58 -25.63 -0.61
N ARG A 4 7.46 -25.58 -1.61
CA ARG A 4 7.85 -24.34 -2.28
C ARG A 4 6.68 -23.67 -2.99
N GLU A 5 5.80 -24.46 -3.61
CA GLU A 5 4.61 -23.94 -4.31
C GLU A 5 3.63 -23.31 -3.31
N ALA A 6 3.30 -24.01 -2.23
CA ALA A 6 2.41 -23.51 -1.20
C ALA A 6 2.95 -22.22 -0.56
N VAL A 7 4.26 -22.17 -0.27
CA VAL A 7 4.92 -20.96 0.27
C VAL A 7 4.83 -19.80 -0.72
N LEU A 8 5.09 -20.04 -1.99
CA LEU A 8 5.03 -19.02 -3.03
C LEU A 8 3.61 -18.47 -3.20
N ILE A 9 2.60 -19.33 -3.18
CA ILE A 9 1.19 -18.92 -3.24
C ILE A 9 0.84 -17.98 -2.08
N GLU A 10 1.22 -18.32 -0.85
CA GLU A 10 0.93 -17.47 0.31
C GLU A 10 1.68 -16.14 0.26
N PHE A 11 2.94 -16.14 -0.16
CA PHE A 11 3.70 -14.91 -0.38
C PHE A 11 3.06 -14.02 -1.45
N SER A 12 2.61 -14.60 -2.55
CA SER A 12 1.91 -13.89 -3.63
C SER A 12 0.62 -13.23 -3.18
N LYS A 13 -0.15 -13.87 -2.29
CA LYS A 13 -1.35 -13.26 -1.70
C LYS A 13 -1.02 -12.02 -0.89
N ILE A 14 0.04 -12.07 -0.08
CA ILE A 14 0.52 -10.92 0.71
C ILE A 14 0.94 -9.77 -0.21
N CYS A 15 1.69 -10.07 -1.27
CA CYS A 15 2.13 -9.09 -2.26
C CYS A 15 0.95 -8.49 -3.03
N GLY A 16 -0.03 -9.32 -3.43
CA GLY A 16 -1.25 -8.88 -4.08
C GLY A 16 -2.07 -7.93 -3.21
N GLN A 17 -2.23 -8.27 -1.92
CA GLN A 17 -2.91 -7.39 -0.97
C GLN A 17 -2.20 -6.03 -0.82
N LEU A 18 -0.87 -6.03 -0.71
CA LEU A 18 -0.09 -4.80 -0.65
C LEU A 18 -0.26 -3.95 -1.91
N LYS A 19 -0.33 -4.58 -3.09
CA LYS A 19 -0.58 -3.86 -4.35
C LYS A 19 -1.98 -3.25 -4.42
N ILE A 20 -3.01 -3.97 -3.95
CA ILE A 20 -4.38 -3.46 -3.84
C ILE A 20 -4.41 -2.22 -2.95
N GLU A 21 -3.81 -2.28 -1.77
CA GLU A 21 -3.74 -1.16 -0.82
C GLU A 21 -3.01 0.05 -1.41
N TYR A 22 -1.93 -0.19 -2.15
CA TYR A 22 -1.20 0.85 -2.87
C TYR A 22 -2.05 1.50 -3.97
N ASP A 23 -2.72 0.71 -4.79
CA ASP A 23 -3.57 1.22 -5.87
C ASP A 23 -4.77 2.02 -5.34
N LEU A 24 -5.37 1.58 -4.23
CA LEU A 24 -6.40 2.34 -3.52
C LEU A 24 -5.86 3.66 -3.00
N PHE A 25 -4.70 3.67 -2.36
CA PHE A 25 -4.05 4.88 -1.89
C PHE A 25 -3.79 5.87 -3.04
N ARG A 26 -3.16 5.40 -4.12
CA ARG A 26 -2.86 6.20 -5.31
C ARG A 26 -4.14 6.75 -5.97
N SER A 27 -5.16 5.91 -6.10
CA SER A 27 -6.42 6.30 -6.72
C SER A 27 -7.19 7.32 -5.88
N LEU A 28 -7.02 7.32 -4.55
CA LEU A 28 -7.70 8.25 -3.65
C LEU A 28 -6.92 9.56 -3.44
N PHE A 29 -5.60 9.50 -3.33
CA PHE A 29 -4.79 10.64 -2.87
C PHE A 29 -3.77 11.18 -3.89
N ASP A 30 -3.56 10.50 -5.02
CA ASP A 30 -2.51 10.87 -5.97
C ASP A 30 -3.06 11.05 -7.40
N ARG A 31 -4.19 11.79 -7.51
CA ARG A 31 -4.86 12.11 -8.78
C ARG A 31 -4.86 13.62 -9.09
N GLY A 32 -4.00 14.36 -8.38
CA GLY A 32 -3.79 15.78 -8.62
C GLY A 32 -4.71 16.70 -7.82
N GLU A 33 -4.47 17.98 -8.00
CA GLU A 33 -5.06 19.07 -7.20
C GLU A 33 -6.60 19.06 -7.15
N PRO A 34 -7.34 18.83 -8.25
CA PRO A 34 -8.80 18.88 -8.19
C PRO A 34 -9.40 17.84 -7.24
N GLN A 35 -8.83 16.63 -7.20
CA GLN A 35 -9.30 15.58 -6.30
C GLN A 35 -8.90 15.87 -4.85
N THR A 36 -7.70 16.35 -4.62
CA THR A 36 -7.23 16.77 -3.29
C THR A 36 -8.13 17.87 -2.73
N ALA A 37 -8.45 18.90 -3.52
CA ALA A 37 -9.35 19.98 -3.13
C ALA A 37 -10.78 19.48 -2.82
N LEU A 38 -11.28 18.51 -3.59
CA LEU A 38 -12.56 17.86 -3.31
C LEU A 38 -12.58 17.19 -1.94
N LEU A 39 -11.60 16.35 -1.65
CA LEU A 39 -11.50 15.61 -0.38
C LEU A 39 -11.36 16.58 0.81
N GLN A 40 -10.49 17.58 0.70
CA GLN A 40 -10.27 18.60 1.71
C GLN A 40 -11.50 19.44 2.00
N SER A 41 -12.29 19.74 0.97
CA SER A 41 -13.52 20.55 1.13
C SER A 41 -14.73 19.73 1.56
N THR A 42 -14.67 18.40 1.52
CA THR A 42 -15.77 17.51 1.92
C THR A 42 -15.63 17.10 3.39
N ALA A 43 -14.49 16.51 3.76
CA ALA A 43 -14.25 16.03 5.12
C ALA A 43 -12.73 16.04 5.42
N PRO A 44 -12.14 17.22 5.70
CA PRO A 44 -10.68 17.39 5.77
C PRO A 44 -10.03 16.53 6.84
N TYR A 45 -10.64 16.40 8.02
CA TYR A 45 -10.09 15.59 9.10
C TYR A 45 -10.13 14.10 8.75
N LEU A 46 -11.27 13.61 8.25
CA LEU A 46 -11.42 12.19 7.87
C LEU A 46 -10.40 11.80 6.79
N PHE A 47 -10.32 12.57 5.71
CA PHE A 47 -9.41 12.25 4.61
C PHE A 47 -7.94 12.48 4.99
N GLY A 48 -7.65 13.43 5.88
CA GLY A 48 -6.32 13.62 6.44
C GLY A 48 -5.86 12.42 7.29
N ASP A 49 -6.70 11.94 8.18
CA ASP A 49 -6.43 10.76 9.00
C ASP A 49 -6.32 9.50 8.15
N LEU A 50 -7.23 9.30 7.20
CA LEU A 50 -7.21 8.16 6.29
C LEU A 50 -5.93 8.13 5.44
N TYR A 51 -5.48 9.28 4.94
CA TYR A 51 -4.19 9.41 4.25
C TYR A 51 -3.04 8.93 5.15
N GLY A 52 -3.01 9.40 6.41
CA GLY A 52 -1.98 9.01 7.38
C GLY A 52 -1.98 7.51 7.68
N ILE A 53 -3.16 6.93 7.93
CA ILE A 53 -3.35 5.51 8.22
C ILE A 53 -2.90 4.65 7.03
N MET A 54 -3.40 4.94 5.82
CA MET A 54 -3.07 4.16 4.62
C MET A 54 -1.59 4.26 4.27
N ARG A 55 -0.99 5.46 4.32
CA ARG A 55 0.46 5.64 4.10
C ARG A 55 1.30 4.82 5.09
N ASN A 56 0.94 4.87 6.37
CA ASN A 56 1.66 4.13 7.41
C ASN A 56 1.53 2.61 7.18
N ASN A 57 0.34 2.14 6.82
CA ASN A 57 0.11 0.73 6.48
C ASN A 57 0.97 0.29 5.28
N LEU A 58 1.07 1.11 4.23
CA LEU A 58 1.93 0.83 3.09
C LEU A 58 3.41 0.74 3.48
N PHE A 59 3.91 1.63 4.33
CA PHE A 59 5.29 1.57 4.81
C PHE A 59 5.57 0.29 5.60
N VAL A 60 4.63 -0.13 6.44
CA VAL A 60 4.71 -1.42 7.14
C VAL A 60 4.67 -2.57 6.14
N GLY A 61 3.80 -2.52 5.14
CA GLY A 61 3.67 -3.52 4.09
C GLY A 61 4.96 -3.69 3.27
N PHE A 62 5.55 -2.60 2.79
CA PHE A 62 6.84 -2.63 2.07
C PHE A 62 7.95 -3.28 2.90
N CYS A 63 8.05 -2.90 4.18
CA CYS A 63 9.03 -3.51 5.08
C CYS A 63 8.73 -4.99 5.30
N ARG A 64 7.47 -5.37 5.50
CA ARG A 64 7.03 -6.71 5.82
C ARG A 64 7.35 -7.72 4.72
N VAL A 65 7.11 -7.38 3.45
CA VAL A 65 7.44 -8.25 2.32
C VAL A 65 8.93 -8.37 2.07
N THR A 66 9.75 -7.46 2.60
CA THR A 66 11.21 -7.40 2.43
C THR A 66 11.98 -7.62 3.73
N ASP A 67 11.34 -8.00 4.84
CA ASP A 67 12.01 -8.28 6.11
C ASP A 67 12.99 -9.48 5.98
N GLY A 68 13.90 -9.62 6.94
CA GLY A 68 14.77 -10.79 7.02
C GLY A 68 13.96 -12.09 7.13
N ALA A 69 14.46 -13.15 6.53
CA ALA A 69 13.81 -14.48 6.56
C ALA A 69 13.61 -15.06 7.96
N GLY A 70 14.26 -14.49 8.98
CA GLY A 70 14.25 -15.03 10.33
C GLY A 70 15.26 -16.18 10.48
N SER A 71 15.20 -16.88 11.61
CA SER A 71 16.09 -18.02 11.90
C SER A 71 15.44 -19.02 12.84
N GLY A 72 15.86 -20.27 12.75
CA GLY A 72 15.38 -21.36 13.61
C GLY A 72 13.87 -21.58 13.46
N GLN A 73 13.13 -21.50 14.56
CA GLN A 73 11.67 -21.69 14.57
C GLN A 73 10.87 -20.45 14.22
N ARG A 74 11.51 -19.26 14.11
CA ARG A 74 10.87 -18.00 13.79
C ARG A 74 11.23 -17.58 12.37
N LEU A 75 10.53 -18.14 11.40
CA LEU A 75 10.69 -17.80 10.00
C LEU A 75 9.63 -16.78 9.59
N ASN A 76 10.03 -15.81 8.77
CA ASN A 76 9.17 -14.79 8.21
C ASN A 76 8.95 -15.08 6.72
N LEU A 77 7.71 -15.04 6.28
CA LEU A 77 7.35 -15.18 4.87
C LEU A 77 7.62 -13.85 4.15
N THR A 78 8.78 -13.75 3.52
CA THR A 78 9.33 -12.52 2.92
C THR A 78 10.06 -12.85 1.62
N SER A 79 10.42 -11.83 0.84
CA SER A 79 11.26 -12.02 -0.36
C SER A 79 12.59 -12.71 -0.04
N ASN A 80 13.21 -12.36 1.10
CA ASN A 80 14.44 -13.03 1.56
C ASN A 80 14.23 -14.51 1.88
N PHE A 81 13.06 -14.89 2.43
CA PHE A 81 12.73 -16.30 2.67
C PHE A 81 12.53 -17.04 1.35
N ILE A 82 11.82 -16.45 0.38
CA ILE A 82 11.64 -17.04 -0.95
C ILE A 82 13.00 -17.29 -1.63
N VAL A 83 13.92 -16.31 -1.59
CA VAL A 83 15.28 -16.46 -2.14
C VAL A 83 16.03 -17.62 -1.46
N SER A 84 15.80 -17.87 -0.18
CA SER A 84 16.48 -18.91 0.60
C SER A 84 16.01 -20.34 0.30
N LEU A 85 14.92 -20.50 -0.44
CA LEU A 85 14.42 -21.81 -0.86
C LEU A 85 15.40 -22.46 -1.87
N ASP A 86 15.23 -23.77 -2.09
CA ASP A 86 16.05 -24.52 -3.05
C ASP A 86 15.59 -24.23 -4.47
N TRP A 87 16.32 -23.39 -5.19
CA TRP A 87 16.08 -22.97 -6.57
C TRP A 87 17.19 -23.49 -7.50
N PRO A 88 16.89 -23.72 -8.81
CA PRO A 88 17.93 -23.81 -9.82
C PRO A 88 18.86 -22.58 -9.77
N SER A 89 20.14 -22.77 -10.09
CA SER A 89 21.17 -21.73 -9.90
C SER A 89 20.90 -20.43 -10.67
N ASP A 90 20.37 -20.52 -11.87
CA ASP A 90 19.97 -19.38 -12.72
C ASP A 90 18.76 -18.63 -12.15
N VAL A 91 17.74 -19.35 -11.70
CA VAL A 91 16.56 -18.77 -11.03
C VAL A 91 16.97 -18.08 -9.74
N LYS A 92 17.81 -18.74 -8.93
CA LYS A 92 18.30 -18.17 -7.67
C LYS A 92 19.05 -16.87 -7.90
N ALA A 93 19.98 -16.84 -8.83
CA ALA A 93 20.74 -15.64 -9.18
C ALA A 93 19.83 -14.48 -9.59
N ARG A 94 18.77 -14.77 -10.39
CA ARG A 94 17.79 -13.74 -10.79
C ARG A 94 16.95 -13.25 -9.61
N LEU A 95 16.49 -14.16 -8.75
CA LEU A 95 15.75 -13.77 -7.54
C LEU A 95 16.59 -12.92 -6.59
N GLU A 96 17.88 -13.25 -6.42
CA GLU A 96 18.82 -12.47 -5.60
C GLU A 96 19.01 -11.05 -6.16
N GLU A 97 19.18 -10.92 -7.50
CA GLU A 97 19.31 -9.64 -8.18
C GLU A 97 18.08 -8.76 -7.95
N VAL A 98 16.88 -9.30 -8.21
CA VAL A 98 15.62 -8.55 -8.06
C VAL A 98 15.38 -8.20 -6.59
N ASN A 99 15.63 -9.14 -5.68
CA ASN A 99 15.51 -8.91 -4.24
C ASN A 99 16.41 -7.77 -3.75
N ALA A 100 17.62 -7.65 -4.29
CA ALA A 100 18.50 -6.54 -3.95
C ALA A 100 17.90 -5.17 -4.33
N ARG A 101 17.14 -5.09 -5.43
CA ARG A 101 16.40 -3.87 -5.82
C ARG A 101 15.26 -3.57 -4.85
N LEU A 102 14.47 -4.58 -4.45
CA LEU A 102 13.42 -4.46 -3.44
C LEU A 102 13.99 -3.96 -2.09
N LEU A 103 15.10 -4.54 -1.65
CA LEU A 103 15.80 -4.14 -0.43
C LEU A 103 16.37 -2.71 -0.51
N SER A 104 16.71 -2.23 -1.69
CA SER A 104 17.15 -0.85 -1.90
C SER A 104 16.02 0.15 -1.67
N PHE A 105 14.79 -0.15 -2.11
CA PHE A 105 13.62 0.66 -1.81
C PHE A 105 13.28 0.66 -0.31
N ARG A 106 13.39 -0.49 0.35
CA ARG A 106 13.18 -0.60 1.80
C ARG A 106 13.95 0.44 2.60
N LYS A 107 15.19 0.76 2.21
CA LYS A 107 16.05 1.73 2.93
C LYS A 107 15.39 3.12 3.05
N PHE A 108 14.50 3.48 2.14
CA PHE A 108 13.76 4.75 2.21
C PHE A 108 12.64 4.72 3.25
N VAL A 109 11.92 3.60 3.38
CA VAL A 109 10.70 3.51 4.20
C VAL A 109 10.96 2.95 5.61
N GLU A 110 12.01 2.16 5.81
CA GLU A 110 12.34 1.54 7.08
C GLU A 110 12.55 2.54 8.25
N PRO A 111 13.19 3.71 8.05
CA PRO A 111 13.30 4.70 9.11
C PRO A 111 11.94 5.22 9.62
N ALA A 112 10.96 5.39 8.73
CA ALA A 112 9.61 5.77 9.12
C ALA A 112 8.90 4.65 9.88
N ARG A 113 8.99 3.42 9.38
CA ARG A 113 8.43 2.23 10.04
C ARG A 113 9.00 2.05 11.44
N SER A 114 10.32 2.11 11.60
CA SER A 114 10.99 1.81 12.87
C SER A 114 10.79 2.90 13.90
N LYS A 115 10.89 4.19 13.51
CA LYS A 115 10.97 5.31 14.45
C LYS A 115 9.62 5.98 14.72
N ARG A 116 8.66 5.92 13.81
CA ARG A 116 7.37 6.63 13.96
C ARG A 116 6.17 5.71 14.01
N ILE A 117 6.19 4.58 13.29
CA ILE A 117 5.02 3.70 13.18
C ILE A 117 5.08 2.61 14.25
N ALA A 118 6.20 1.88 14.35
CA ALA A 118 6.35 0.79 15.33
C ALA A 118 6.76 1.29 16.72
N HIS A 119 7.48 2.40 16.80
CA HIS A 119 7.96 3.01 18.04
C HIS A 119 7.82 4.53 17.97
N LEU A 120 7.36 5.14 19.07
CA LEU A 120 7.39 6.59 19.24
C LEU A 120 8.79 7.01 19.72
N ASP A 121 9.77 6.98 18.82
CA ASP A 121 11.12 7.43 19.13
C ASP A 121 11.12 8.92 19.49
N LEU A 122 11.54 9.26 20.72
CA LEU A 122 11.49 10.62 21.25
C LEU A 122 12.28 11.59 20.37
N ARG A 123 13.46 11.20 19.89
CA ARG A 123 14.27 12.04 19.01
C ARG A 123 13.58 12.28 17.67
N ALA A 124 12.99 11.23 17.07
CA ALA A 124 12.26 11.36 15.83
C ALA A 124 11.01 12.21 15.93
N GLN A 125 10.41 12.32 17.13
CA GLN A 125 9.25 13.17 17.40
C GLN A 125 9.64 14.62 17.71
N MET A 126 10.76 14.85 18.39
CA MET A 126 11.19 16.17 18.84
C MET A 126 12.15 16.89 17.88
N GLU A 127 12.90 16.13 17.07
CA GLU A 127 13.80 16.71 16.08
C GLU A 127 13.02 16.94 14.77
N GLU A 128 12.97 18.19 14.30
CA GLU A 128 12.41 18.61 13.00
C GLU A 128 13.29 18.17 11.80
N LYS A 129 13.85 16.98 11.84
CA LYS A 129 14.49 16.39 10.67
C LYS A 129 13.38 15.89 9.76
N GLY A 130 13.36 16.39 8.54
CA GLY A 130 12.39 16.19 7.48
C GLY A 130 11.60 14.87 7.44
N PRO A 131 10.60 14.74 6.61
CA PRO A 131 9.68 13.61 6.65
C PRO A 131 10.44 12.28 6.46
N LEU A 132 10.38 11.40 7.49
CA LEU A 132 10.88 10.04 7.37
C LEU A 132 10.04 9.29 6.32
N GLY A 133 10.69 8.47 5.50
CA GLY A 133 10.00 7.71 4.44
C GLY A 133 9.89 8.45 3.11
N ASN A 134 10.69 9.51 2.92
CA ASN A 134 10.80 10.15 1.61
C ASN A 134 11.61 9.28 0.65
N PHE A 135 11.11 9.11 -0.57
CA PHE A 135 11.77 8.39 -1.65
C PHE A 135 11.63 9.16 -2.98
N PRO A 136 12.50 8.91 -3.97
CA PRO A 136 12.43 9.55 -5.28
C PRO A 136 11.10 9.26 -5.99
N ILE A 137 10.63 10.22 -6.76
CA ILE A 137 9.40 10.09 -7.57
C ILE A 137 9.50 8.80 -8.43
N GLY A 138 8.45 8.00 -8.41
CA GLY A 138 8.34 6.73 -9.14
C GLY A 138 9.17 5.58 -8.55
N ALA A 139 9.80 5.75 -7.38
CA ALA A 139 10.51 4.64 -6.74
C ALA A 139 9.56 3.56 -6.21
N ASP A 140 8.39 3.95 -5.77
CA ASP A 140 7.28 3.09 -5.36
C ASP A 140 6.71 2.27 -6.54
N GLU A 141 6.54 2.89 -7.71
CA GLU A 141 6.13 2.18 -8.93
C GLU A 141 7.20 1.16 -9.35
N ARG A 142 8.48 1.55 -9.30
CA ARG A 142 9.59 0.62 -9.57
C ARG A 142 9.61 -0.54 -8.60
N PHE A 143 9.33 -0.30 -7.31
CA PHE A 143 9.22 -1.37 -6.33
C PHE A 143 8.18 -2.42 -6.73
N PHE A 144 6.99 -2.01 -7.18
CA PHE A 144 5.96 -2.96 -7.61
C PHE A 144 6.31 -3.66 -8.92
N ASN A 145 6.99 -3.00 -9.86
CA ASN A 145 7.51 -3.65 -11.06
C ASN A 145 8.57 -4.71 -10.71
N ASP A 146 9.49 -4.39 -9.79
CA ASP A 146 10.47 -5.35 -9.28
C ASP A 146 9.80 -6.51 -8.54
N LEU A 147 8.75 -6.24 -7.76
CA LEU A 147 8.00 -7.27 -7.04
C LEU A 147 7.25 -8.22 -8.01
N GLU A 148 6.67 -7.69 -9.08
CA GLU A 148 6.03 -8.49 -10.12
C GLU A 148 7.04 -9.34 -10.89
N GLU A 149 8.22 -8.78 -11.21
CA GLU A 149 9.33 -9.52 -11.81
C GLU A 149 9.82 -10.64 -10.89
N PHE A 150 9.96 -10.36 -9.60
CA PHE A 150 10.35 -11.34 -8.59
C PHE A 150 9.37 -12.53 -8.54
N LEU A 151 8.08 -12.22 -8.42
CA LEU A 151 7.02 -13.23 -8.38
C LEU A 151 6.92 -14.00 -9.68
N THR A 152 7.01 -13.33 -10.83
CA THR A 152 7.02 -13.98 -12.16
C THR A 152 8.18 -14.95 -12.29
N THR A 153 9.39 -14.54 -11.89
CA THR A 153 10.58 -15.42 -11.91
C THR A 153 10.36 -16.68 -11.08
N ALA A 154 9.84 -16.51 -9.85
CA ALA A 154 9.58 -17.64 -8.96
C ALA A 154 8.44 -18.56 -9.48
N HIS A 155 7.34 -17.99 -9.96
CA HIS A 155 6.21 -18.77 -10.50
C HIS A 155 6.56 -19.52 -11.77
N GLN A 156 7.32 -18.93 -12.70
CA GLN A 156 7.80 -19.62 -13.90
C GLN A 156 8.61 -20.86 -13.57
N ALA A 157 9.41 -20.81 -12.51
CA ALA A 157 10.22 -21.94 -12.06
C ALA A 157 9.42 -23.05 -11.36
N VAL A 158 8.21 -22.76 -10.87
CA VAL A 158 7.36 -23.74 -10.15
C VAL A 158 6.26 -24.29 -11.03
N ASN A 159 5.49 -23.43 -11.71
CA ASN A 159 4.29 -23.81 -12.44
C ASN A 159 4.29 -23.39 -13.92
N GLY A 160 5.39 -22.84 -14.43
CA GLY A 160 5.60 -22.53 -15.85
C GLY A 160 4.83 -21.30 -16.37
N GLY A 161 4.14 -20.55 -15.51
CA GLY A 161 3.36 -19.38 -15.92
C GLY A 161 3.85 -18.07 -15.29
N PRO A 162 3.62 -16.91 -15.96
CA PRO A 162 3.89 -15.61 -15.36
C PRO A 162 2.89 -15.31 -14.23
N PHE A 163 3.29 -14.48 -13.29
CA PHE A 163 2.41 -13.95 -12.25
C PHE A 163 2.10 -12.48 -12.54
N LEU A 164 0.82 -12.15 -12.56
CA LEU A 164 0.36 -10.76 -12.71
C LEU A 164 -0.04 -10.20 -11.33
N LEU A 165 0.67 -9.17 -10.89
CA LEU A 165 0.40 -8.52 -9.61
C LEU A 165 -0.78 -7.53 -9.70
N SER A 166 -1.20 -7.15 -10.92
CA SER A 166 -2.29 -6.19 -11.14
C SER A 166 -3.65 -6.83 -10.85
N ILE A 167 -4.28 -6.39 -9.78
CA ILE A 167 -5.65 -6.76 -9.41
C ILE A 167 -6.45 -5.45 -9.31
N GLY A 168 -7.49 -5.31 -10.12
CA GLY A 168 -8.30 -4.10 -10.17
C GLY A 168 -8.99 -3.78 -8.83
N GLY A 169 -8.60 -2.70 -8.17
CA GLY A 169 -9.25 -2.14 -6.98
C GLY A 169 -9.67 -0.68 -7.14
N ALA A 170 -9.30 -0.05 -8.25
CA ALA A 170 -9.53 1.38 -8.48
C ALA A 170 -11.00 1.76 -8.77
N SER A 171 -11.89 0.80 -9.05
CA SER A 171 -13.29 1.07 -9.41
C SER A 171 -14.09 1.70 -8.27
N ASP A 172 -13.90 1.21 -7.05
CA ASP A 172 -14.66 1.67 -5.88
C ASP A 172 -14.23 3.08 -5.46
N THR A 173 -12.95 3.39 -5.55
CA THR A 173 -12.45 4.76 -5.33
C THR A 173 -13.04 5.73 -6.35
N TYR A 174 -13.12 5.32 -7.62
CA TYR A 174 -13.76 6.14 -8.64
C TYR A 174 -15.24 6.40 -8.32
N GLN A 175 -15.98 5.37 -7.89
CA GLN A 175 -17.37 5.50 -7.48
C GLN A 175 -17.53 6.46 -6.29
N LEU A 176 -16.66 6.36 -5.28
CA LEU A 176 -16.66 7.29 -4.15
C LEU A 176 -16.43 8.73 -4.62
N ILE A 177 -15.40 8.98 -5.41
CA ILE A 177 -15.12 10.33 -5.93
C ILE A 177 -16.29 10.87 -6.75
N GLN A 178 -16.92 10.05 -7.60
CA GLN A 178 -18.11 10.44 -8.34
C GLN A 178 -19.29 10.79 -7.43
N ALA A 179 -19.48 10.04 -6.34
CA ALA A 179 -20.53 10.35 -5.36
C ALA A 179 -20.25 11.70 -4.67
N LEU A 180 -19.01 11.96 -4.27
CA LEU A 180 -18.62 13.23 -3.65
C LEU A 180 -18.79 14.43 -4.61
N VAL A 181 -18.42 14.27 -5.88
CA VAL A 181 -18.64 15.29 -6.91
C VAL A 181 -20.12 15.60 -7.07
N LYS A 182 -20.96 14.54 -7.17
CA LYS A 182 -22.41 14.71 -7.28
C LYS A 182 -22.99 15.41 -6.04
N ALA A 183 -22.61 15.01 -4.84
CA ALA A 183 -23.05 15.66 -3.61
C ALA A 183 -22.71 17.16 -3.61
N LYS A 184 -21.49 17.54 -3.99
CA LYS A 184 -21.11 18.95 -4.09
C LYS A 184 -21.87 19.74 -5.15
N LEU A 185 -22.24 19.13 -6.27
CA LEU A 185 -23.07 19.77 -7.28
C LEU A 185 -24.49 20.01 -6.75
N PHE A 186 -25.02 19.08 -5.93
CA PHE A 186 -26.31 19.27 -5.27
C PHE A 186 -26.27 20.36 -4.22
N ASP A 187 -25.22 20.51 -3.43
CA ASP A 187 -25.08 21.62 -2.46
C ASP A 187 -25.08 23.01 -3.12
N GLN A 188 -24.73 23.09 -4.40
CA GLN A 188 -24.77 24.32 -5.19
C GLN A 188 -26.14 24.58 -5.81
N CYS A 189 -27.04 23.61 -5.74
CA CYS A 189 -28.39 23.74 -6.22
C CYS A 189 -29.34 24.21 -5.10
N ASP A 190 -29.65 25.49 -5.02
CA ASP A 190 -30.44 26.16 -3.98
C ASP A 190 -31.86 25.60 -3.72
N LYS A 191 -32.24 24.47 -4.32
CA LYS A 191 -33.59 23.89 -4.20
C LYS A 191 -33.60 22.38 -4.36
N CYS A 192 -33.17 21.65 -3.34
CA CYS A 192 -33.42 20.20 -3.28
C CYS A 192 -34.14 19.83 -1.96
N PRO A 193 -35.48 19.73 -1.93
CA PRO A 193 -36.27 19.41 -0.73
C PRO A 193 -35.93 18.02 -0.12
N GLU A 194 -35.37 17.12 -0.91
CA GLU A 194 -34.92 15.78 -0.43
C GLU A 194 -33.63 15.87 0.34
N LEU A 195 -32.73 16.80 0.02
CA LEU A 195 -31.48 17.01 0.76
C LEU A 195 -31.76 17.55 2.17
N ASP A 196 -32.72 18.49 2.29
CA ASP A 196 -33.13 19.03 3.60
C ASP A 196 -33.69 17.94 4.53
N ARG A 197 -34.39 16.95 3.96
CA ARG A 197 -34.92 15.81 4.72
C ARG A 197 -33.77 14.86 5.16
N MET A 198 -32.79 14.61 4.31
CA MET A 198 -31.63 13.76 4.65
C MET A 198 -30.74 14.43 5.70
N ASN A 199 -30.49 15.73 5.59
CA ASN A 199 -29.73 16.49 6.58
C ASN A 199 -30.43 16.49 7.95
N ALA A 200 -31.74 16.66 7.96
CA ALA A 200 -32.51 16.59 9.21
C ALA A 200 -32.43 15.21 9.93
N VAL A 201 -32.30 14.13 9.17
CA VAL A 201 -32.10 12.77 9.74
C VAL A 201 -30.69 12.64 10.29
N LEU A 202 -29.65 13.10 9.56
CA LEU A 202 -28.26 13.01 10.00
C LEU A 202 -27.96 13.89 11.22
N ASP A 203 -28.57 15.08 11.30
CA ASP A 203 -28.44 15.97 12.47
C ASP A 203 -29.09 15.38 13.72
N THR A 204 -30.12 14.56 13.54
CA THR A 204 -30.81 13.87 14.64
C THR A 204 -29.94 12.71 15.20
N GLU A 205 -29.22 11.99 14.33
CA GLU A 205 -28.32 10.89 14.71
C GLU A 205 -27.00 11.39 15.31
N ALA A 206 -26.51 12.56 14.92
CA ALA A 206 -25.29 13.16 15.48
C ALA A 206 -25.49 13.78 16.89
N SER A 207 -26.73 13.81 17.39
CA SER A 207 -27.10 14.37 18.69
C SER A 207 -27.30 13.31 19.78
N ILE A 208 -27.01 12.03 19.49
CA ILE A 208 -27.05 10.88 20.40
C ILE A 208 -25.63 10.43 20.72
#